data_4df5429b90658ddafa8ff37c1779b34e
#
_entry.id   4df5429b90658ddafa8ff37c1779b34e
#
_cell.length_a   1.000
_cell.length_b   1.000
_cell.length_c   1.000
_cell.angle_alpha   90.00
_cell.angle_beta   90.00
_cell.angle_gamma   90.00
#
_symmetry.space_group_name_H-M   'P 1'
#
loop_
_entity.id
_entity.type
_entity.pdbx_description
1 polymer ?
#
loop_
_entity_poly.entity_id
_entity_poly.type
_entity_poly.pdbx_seq_one_letter_code
_entity_poly.pdbx_strand_id
1 'polypeptide(L)'
;MKIKSWLLLTYLLVMLIPLGALYGLYVSINAYYQDKNIEAYFEKWSIVTDLKDVLNNPALYEQQAYYENIKPLTSDQLMITLYSANGKVYYSSNPLSSNFESRSKVYKDLFEFKQNYGTIVYKEPVYENGVIKGVYKITIARTEWLEQVNTKTALVVSGLVLVLLLLYGGVIYFLNVRLNRPAKRLIEQMRAFAKGELTQSLPVKKDELGELTTSFKMMQEEITSTRERLDTAQRQKEYMIASLSHDLKTPLTSIQAYTESLLAGKLSDNEQQEYLQIIQSKSDYMKQLLDDLMMFTLLQSSTYDLELVEVDGHEFFDMLLGDYEQISIEKGFKATTVVNVERSYHVNPKQLMRVVDNIVLNAWAYTNPGGVIHIAAFELSNIPSWCNEQLATKFTKQGVYIVVQNSGATISDQQSKKMFEPLYQIDESRSNFGQRGAGLGLSIAKQIIEKHNGTIEAVPQQNRTAIVIWLP
;
A
#
# COMPACT_ATOMS: atom_id res chain seq x y z
N MET A 1 3.30 1.59 -18.46
CA MET A 1 2.68 0.30 -18.87
C MET A 1 2.52 -0.52 -17.60
N LYS A 2 1.36 -1.10 -17.35
CA LYS A 2 1.08 -1.95 -16.19
C LYS A 2 1.96 -3.20 -16.20
N ILE A 3 2.36 -3.70 -15.03
CA ILE A 3 3.21 -4.88 -14.90
C ILE A 3 2.58 -6.09 -15.59
N LYS A 4 1.25 -6.27 -15.45
CA LYS A 4 0.49 -7.35 -16.12
C LYS A 4 0.67 -7.34 -17.63
N SER A 5 0.49 -6.19 -18.29
CA SER A 5 0.63 -6.07 -19.74
C SER A 5 2.07 -6.28 -20.20
N TRP A 6 3.01 -5.86 -19.37
CA TRP A 6 4.42 -6.03 -19.66
C TRP A 6 4.86 -7.50 -19.51
N LEU A 7 4.41 -8.20 -18.47
CA LEU A 7 4.66 -9.64 -18.30
C LEU A 7 4.09 -10.44 -19.47
N LEU A 8 2.87 -10.12 -19.91
CA LEU A 8 2.26 -10.79 -21.07
C LEU A 8 3.08 -10.58 -22.34
N LEU A 9 3.60 -9.35 -22.56
CA LEU A 9 4.48 -9.07 -23.71
C LEU A 9 5.79 -9.85 -23.62
N THR A 10 6.43 -9.91 -22.45
CA THR A 10 7.67 -10.67 -22.26
C THR A 10 7.46 -12.17 -22.43
N TYR A 11 6.35 -12.74 -21.95
CA TYR A 11 5.98 -14.14 -22.20
C TYR A 11 5.80 -14.43 -23.68
N LEU A 12 5.07 -13.58 -24.38
CA LEU A 12 4.83 -13.73 -25.81
C LEU A 12 6.15 -13.65 -26.61
N LEU A 13 7.04 -12.74 -26.25
CA LEU A 13 8.34 -12.55 -26.87
C LEU A 13 9.27 -13.74 -26.60
N VAL A 14 9.31 -14.25 -25.37
CA VAL A 14 10.10 -15.43 -24.97
C VAL A 14 9.59 -16.71 -25.64
N MET A 15 8.29 -16.79 -25.96
CA MET A 15 7.70 -17.94 -26.64
C MET A 15 7.85 -17.87 -28.16
N LEU A 16 7.57 -16.71 -28.78
CA LEU A 16 7.53 -16.58 -30.25
C LEU A 16 8.90 -16.44 -30.91
N ILE A 17 9.84 -15.73 -30.25
CA ILE A 17 11.17 -15.53 -30.88
C ILE A 17 11.92 -16.86 -31.10
N PRO A 18 12.01 -17.79 -30.10
CA PRO A 18 12.63 -19.08 -30.30
C PRO A 18 11.96 -19.93 -31.38
N LEU A 19 10.62 -19.93 -31.43
CA LEU A 19 9.87 -20.66 -32.46
C LEU A 19 10.12 -20.11 -33.86
N GLY A 20 10.09 -18.80 -34.02
CA GLY A 20 10.42 -18.13 -35.27
C GLY A 20 11.87 -18.38 -35.72
N ALA A 21 12.79 -18.33 -34.76
CA ALA A 21 14.21 -18.59 -35.04
C ALA A 21 14.46 -20.05 -35.41
N LEU A 22 13.83 -21.03 -34.74
CA LEU A 22 13.89 -22.44 -35.11
C LEU A 22 13.31 -22.71 -36.48
N TYR A 23 12.16 -22.11 -36.82
CA TYR A 23 11.56 -22.22 -38.15
C TYR A 23 12.46 -21.61 -39.24
N GLY A 24 12.99 -20.40 -39.00
CA GLY A 24 13.94 -19.76 -39.92
C GLY A 24 15.21 -20.59 -40.15
N LEU A 25 15.73 -21.17 -39.05
CA LEU A 25 16.87 -22.09 -39.11
C LEU A 25 16.55 -23.33 -39.94
N TYR A 26 15.40 -23.98 -39.70
CA TYR A 26 14.95 -25.14 -40.48
C TYR A 26 14.86 -24.80 -41.96
N VAL A 27 14.22 -23.70 -42.35
CA VAL A 27 14.10 -23.27 -43.73
C VAL A 27 15.47 -23.00 -44.36
N SER A 28 16.36 -22.28 -43.66
CA SER A 28 17.70 -21.94 -44.15
C SER A 28 18.58 -23.18 -44.35
N ILE A 29 18.55 -24.11 -43.37
CA ILE A 29 19.27 -25.38 -43.49
C ILE A 29 18.72 -26.20 -44.64
N ASN A 30 17.41 -26.33 -44.79
CA ASN A 30 16.80 -27.11 -45.86
C ASN A 30 17.11 -26.53 -47.23
N ALA A 31 17.05 -25.22 -47.43
CA ALA A 31 17.43 -24.56 -48.67
C ALA A 31 18.90 -24.80 -49.00
N TYR A 32 19.80 -24.65 -48.02
CA TYR A 32 21.22 -24.94 -48.21
C TYR A 32 21.50 -26.40 -48.62
N TYR A 33 20.79 -27.35 -48.01
CA TYR A 33 20.89 -28.77 -48.40
C TYR A 33 20.42 -29.02 -49.82
N GLN A 34 19.33 -28.39 -50.26
CA GLN A 34 18.81 -28.54 -51.62
C GLN A 34 19.82 -28.03 -52.65
N ASP A 35 20.35 -26.82 -52.48
CA ASP A 35 21.33 -26.24 -53.40
C ASP A 35 22.58 -27.08 -53.50
N LYS A 36 23.12 -27.53 -52.38
CA LYS A 36 24.32 -28.40 -52.37
C LYS A 36 24.08 -29.78 -52.92
N ASN A 37 22.88 -30.33 -52.80
CA ASN A 37 22.53 -31.60 -53.45
C ASN A 37 22.48 -31.48 -54.96
N ILE A 38 22.00 -30.36 -55.51
CA ILE A 38 21.96 -30.10 -56.93
C ILE A 38 23.39 -29.98 -57.49
N GLU A 39 24.26 -29.17 -56.85
CA GLU A 39 25.67 -29.06 -57.29
C GLU A 39 26.35 -30.42 -57.22
N ALA A 40 26.20 -31.17 -56.13
CA ALA A 40 26.81 -32.52 -56.02
C ALA A 40 26.29 -33.50 -57.04
N TYR A 41 25.03 -33.40 -57.51
CA TYR A 41 24.47 -34.23 -58.54
C TYR A 41 25.17 -34.02 -59.85
N PHE A 42 25.35 -32.80 -60.33
CA PHE A 42 26.02 -32.48 -61.55
C PHE A 42 27.51 -32.86 -61.54
N GLU A 43 28.21 -32.60 -60.43
CA GLU A 43 29.62 -33.02 -60.28
C GLU A 43 29.77 -34.53 -60.37
N LYS A 44 28.90 -35.31 -59.71
CA LYS A 44 28.95 -36.77 -59.70
C LYS A 44 28.50 -37.37 -61.04
N TRP A 45 27.57 -36.68 -61.69
CA TRP A 45 27.19 -37.08 -63.08
C TRP A 45 28.37 -36.97 -64.04
N SER A 46 29.19 -35.94 -63.96
CA SER A 46 30.42 -35.82 -64.78
C SER A 46 31.37 -37.00 -64.50
N ILE A 47 31.65 -37.31 -63.25
CA ILE A 47 32.52 -38.46 -62.86
C ILE A 47 31.97 -39.76 -63.38
N VAL A 48 30.67 -40.02 -63.29
CA VAL A 48 30.05 -41.23 -63.79
C VAL A 48 30.17 -41.30 -65.36
N THR A 49 29.96 -40.16 -66.05
CA THR A 49 30.04 -40.08 -67.47
C THR A 49 31.45 -40.42 -67.96
N ASP A 50 32.50 -39.88 -67.34
CA ASP A 50 33.89 -40.13 -67.65
C ASP A 50 34.26 -41.61 -67.42
N LEU A 51 33.70 -42.25 -66.40
CA LEU A 51 33.93 -43.66 -66.09
C LEU A 51 33.11 -44.62 -66.99
N LYS A 52 31.98 -44.17 -67.49
CA LYS A 52 31.06 -44.99 -68.26
C LYS A 52 31.70 -45.60 -69.52
N ASP A 53 32.49 -44.80 -70.26
CA ASP A 53 33.15 -45.25 -71.44
C ASP A 53 34.16 -46.42 -71.21
N VAL A 54 34.81 -46.34 -69.99
CA VAL A 54 35.77 -47.40 -69.62
C VAL A 54 35.05 -48.65 -69.12
N LEU A 55 34.01 -48.45 -68.22
CA LEU A 55 33.32 -49.54 -67.50
C LEU A 55 32.30 -50.29 -68.39
N ASN A 56 31.86 -49.70 -69.50
CA ASN A 56 30.91 -50.30 -70.41
C ASN A 56 31.59 -51.27 -71.42
N ASN A 57 32.88 -51.59 -71.26
CA ASN A 57 33.62 -52.53 -72.05
C ASN A 57 33.33 -53.98 -71.65
N PRO A 58 32.70 -54.85 -72.48
CA PRO A 58 32.37 -56.22 -72.11
C PRO A 58 33.61 -57.11 -71.79
N ALA A 59 34.77 -56.80 -72.33
CA ALA A 59 36.02 -57.54 -72.07
C ALA A 59 36.43 -57.51 -70.55
N LEU A 60 36.00 -56.47 -69.78
CA LEU A 60 36.24 -56.37 -68.33
C LEU A 60 35.53 -57.49 -67.54
N TYR A 61 34.51 -58.11 -68.13
CA TYR A 61 33.68 -59.13 -67.46
C TYR A 61 34.10 -60.56 -67.84
N GLU A 62 35.15 -60.70 -68.68
CA GLU A 62 35.68 -62.02 -69.20
C GLU A 62 37.09 -62.28 -68.70
N GLN A 63 37.99 -61.30 -68.66
CA GLN A 63 39.42 -61.50 -68.38
C GLN A 63 39.93 -60.59 -67.27
N GLN A 64 40.55 -61.16 -66.25
CA GLN A 64 41.11 -60.45 -65.07
C GLN A 64 42.25 -59.48 -65.43
N ALA A 65 42.91 -59.68 -66.56
CA ALA A 65 44.02 -58.84 -67.03
C ALA A 65 43.58 -57.35 -67.28
N TYR A 66 42.31 -57.08 -67.49
CA TYR A 66 41.84 -55.72 -67.70
C TYR A 66 41.53 -54.92 -66.41
N TYR A 67 41.61 -55.54 -65.25
CA TYR A 67 41.36 -54.83 -63.99
C TYR A 67 42.48 -53.86 -63.63
N GLU A 68 43.67 -54.01 -64.16
CA GLU A 68 44.79 -53.05 -63.99
C GLU A 68 44.40 -51.65 -64.55
N ASN A 69 43.53 -51.57 -65.53
CA ASN A 69 43.06 -50.32 -66.12
C ASN A 69 42.01 -49.60 -65.26
N ILE A 70 41.34 -50.30 -64.33
CA ILE A 70 40.34 -49.73 -63.47
C ILE A 70 40.97 -49.24 -62.12
N LYS A 71 42.03 -49.92 -61.72
CA LYS A 71 42.69 -49.61 -60.43
C LYS A 71 43.15 -48.14 -60.26
N PRO A 72 43.71 -47.47 -61.28
CA PRO A 72 44.08 -46.07 -61.25
C PRO A 72 42.88 -45.10 -61.17
N LEU A 73 41.69 -45.56 -61.60
CA LEU A 73 40.46 -44.78 -61.54
C LEU A 73 39.73 -44.80 -60.23
N THR A 74 40.25 -45.61 -59.31
CA THR A 74 39.65 -45.76 -57.92
C THR A 74 40.44 -45.00 -56.88
N SER A 75 39.74 -44.53 -55.86
CA SER A 75 40.32 -43.88 -54.72
C SER A 75 39.48 -44.23 -53.46
N ASP A 76 39.92 -43.77 -52.28
CA ASP A 76 39.12 -43.89 -51.09
C ASP A 76 37.74 -43.19 -51.19
N GLN A 77 37.63 -42.22 -52.07
CA GLN A 77 36.40 -41.50 -52.35
C GLN A 77 35.59 -42.08 -53.51
N LEU A 78 36.19 -42.87 -54.37
CA LEU A 78 35.59 -43.43 -55.56
C LEU A 78 35.86 -44.93 -55.68
N MET A 79 34.85 -45.73 -55.39
CA MET A 79 34.96 -47.20 -55.43
C MET A 79 34.17 -47.77 -56.59
N ILE A 80 34.74 -48.73 -57.28
CA ILE A 80 34.16 -49.44 -58.42
C ILE A 80 34.02 -50.93 -58.10
N THR A 81 32.84 -51.50 -58.33
CA THR A 81 32.60 -52.93 -58.21
C THR A 81 31.93 -53.45 -59.48
N LEU A 82 32.50 -54.55 -60.00
CA LEU A 82 31.99 -55.22 -61.19
C LEU A 82 31.34 -56.55 -60.78
N TYR A 83 30.09 -56.74 -61.23
CA TYR A 83 29.31 -57.94 -60.97
C TYR A 83 29.06 -58.74 -62.25
N SER A 84 29.08 -60.04 -62.17
CA SER A 84 28.50 -60.90 -63.17
C SER A 84 26.97 -60.74 -63.26
N ALA A 85 26.34 -61.18 -64.35
CA ALA A 85 24.90 -61.22 -64.43
C ALA A 85 24.20 -62.03 -63.33
N ASN A 86 24.91 -62.93 -62.66
CA ASN A 86 24.39 -63.73 -61.51
C ASN A 86 24.74 -63.15 -60.13
N GLY A 87 25.42 -62.00 -60.07
CA GLY A 87 25.77 -61.33 -58.78
C GLY A 87 27.10 -61.75 -58.18
N LYS A 88 27.93 -62.55 -58.86
CA LYS A 88 29.29 -62.81 -58.43
C LYS A 88 30.15 -61.59 -58.70
N VAL A 89 30.95 -61.17 -57.68
CA VAL A 89 31.86 -60.02 -57.84
C VAL A 89 33.10 -60.45 -58.60
N TYR A 90 33.36 -59.77 -59.71
CA TYR A 90 34.54 -59.95 -60.50
C TYR A 90 35.70 -59.08 -60.02
N TYR A 91 35.39 -57.83 -59.70
CA TYR A 91 36.33 -56.85 -59.17
C TYR A 91 35.65 -55.96 -58.15
N SER A 92 36.35 -55.60 -57.15
CA SER A 92 35.92 -54.52 -56.25
C SER A 92 37.15 -53.80 -55.72
N SER A 93 37.13 -52.49 -55.80
CA SER A 93 38.08 -51.62 -55.12
C SER A 93 37.72 -51.42 -53.65
N ASN A 94 36.49 -51.80 -53.22
CA ASN A 94 36.09 -51.77 -51.85
C ASN A 94 36.57 -53.00 -51.06
N PRO A 95 37.48 -52.86 -50.07
CA PRO A 95 38.04 -54.00 -49.35
C PRO A 95 36.98 -54.76 -48.56
N LEU A 96 35.84 -54.11 -48.24
CA LEU A 96 34.73 -54.69 -47.45
C LEU A 96 33.65 -55.34 -48.32
N SER A 97 33.89 -55.51 -49.68
CA SER A 97 32.88 -56.09 -50.55
C SER A 97 32.80 -57.60 -50.35
N SER A 98 31.59 -58.14 -50.35
CA SER A 98 31.37 -59.61 -50.40
C SER A 98 31.66 -60.15 -51.77
N ASN A 99 32.12 -61.37 -51.86
CA ASN A 99 32.39 -62.06 -53.13
C ASN A 99 31.13 -62.32 -53.96
N PHE A 100 29.95 -62.17 -53.35
CA PHE A 100 28.65 -62.38 -54.01
C PHE A 100 27.60 -61.41 -53.51
N GLU A 101 26.80 -60.88 -54.35
CA GLU A 101 25.61 -60.09 -54.02
C GLU A 101 24.38 -60.66 -54.68
N SER A 102 23.23 -60.70 -54.01
CA SER A 102 21.98 -61.25 -54.54
C SER A 102 21.58 -60.52 -55.83
N ARG A 103 21.13 -61.29 -56.83
CA ARG A 103 20.69 -60.75 -58.13
C ARG A 103 19.67 -59.61 -57.94
N SER A 104 18.73 -59.76 -57.05
CA SER A 104 17.75 -58.72 -56.75
C SER A 104 18.37 -57.38 -56.29
N LYS A 105 19.49 -57.40 -55.53
CA LYS A 105 20.20 -56.21 -55.14
C LYS A 105 21.06 -55.61 -56.20
N VAL A 106 21.67 -56.46 -57.06
CA VAL A 106 22.52 -56.00 -58.21
C VAL A 106 21.64 -55.22 -59.16
N TYR A 107 20.45 -55.71 -59.49
CA TYR A 107 19.57 -55.13 -60.51
C TYR A 107 18.59 -54.08 -59.93
N LYS A 108 18.64 -53.84 -58.66
CA LYS A 108 17.83 -52.79 -57.98
C LYS A 108 18.48 -51.41 -58.21
N ASP A 109 17.66 -50.41 -58.46
CA ASP A 109 18.07 -49.00 -58.62
C ASP A 109 19.12 -48.81 -59.77
N LEU A 110 18.90 -49.46 -60.90
CA LEU A 110 19.72 -49.31 -62.16
C LEU A 110 19.43 -47.92 -62.75
N PHE A 111 20.48 -47.31 -63.37
CA PHE A 111 20.42 -46.01 -64.01
C PHE A 111 20.03 -44.82 -63.07
N GLU A 112 20.00 -45.08 -61.78
CA GLU A 112 19.62 -44.06 -60.78
C GLU A 112 20.76 -43.78 -59.86
N PHE A 113 20.92 -42.50 -59.42
CA PHE A 113 21.77 -42.13 -58.32
C PHE A 113 21.06 -42.38 -56.99
N LYS A 114 21.44 -43.49 -56.34
CA LYS A 114 20.94 -43.78 -55.01
C LYS A 114 21.79 -43.07 -53.96
N GLN A 115 21.18 -42.13 -53.33
CA GLN A 115 21.81 -41.35 -52.29
C GLN A 115 21.64 -42.02 -50.89
N ASN A 116 22.73 -42.39 -50.26
CA ASN A 116 22.80 -42.85 -48.88
C ASN A 116 23.45 -41.76 -48.03
N TYR A 117 23.45 -41.89 -46.70
CA TYR A 117 24.00 -40.88 -45.78
C TYR A 117 25.42 -40.44 -46.11
N GLY A 118 26.34 -41.40 -46.35
CA GLY A 118 27.76 -41.10 -46.61
C GLY A 118 28.22 -41.39 -48.05
N THR A 119 27.38 -41.90 -48.94
CA THR A 119 27.77 -42.35 -50.28
C THR A 119 26.67 -42.12 -51.31
N ILE A 120 27.09 -41.94 -52.54
CA ILE A 120 26.20 -41.97 -53.70
C ILE A 120 26.55 -43.19 -54.49
N VAL A 121 25.58 -43.99 -54.88
CA VAL A 121 25.74 -45.22 -55.65
C VAL A 121 25.05 -45.11 -57.01
N TYR A 122 25.76 -45.41 -58.03
CA TYR A 122 25.23 -45.53 -59.39
C TYR A 122 25.51 -46.94 -59.94
N LYS A 123 24.55 -47.54 -60.67
CA LYS A 123 24.68 -48.87 -61.28
C LYS A 123 24.14 -48.84 -62.64
N GLU A 124 24.86 -49.56 -63.57
CA GLU A 124 24.39 -49.72 -64.92
C GLU A 124 24.81 -51.10 -65.45
N PRO A 125 23.95 -51.79 -66.25
CA PRO A 125 24.26 -53.05 -66.84
C PRO A 125 25.08 -52.87 -68.11
N VAL A 126 26.01 -53.83 -68.38
CA VAL A 126 26.84 -53.87 -69.59
C VAL A 126 26.34 -54.99 -70.49
N TYR A 127 26.15 -54.63 -71.74
CA TYR A 127 25.58 -55.52 -72.73
C TYR A 127 26.63 -55.95 -73.75
N GLU A 128 26.55 -57.20 -74.24
CA GLU A 128 27.25 -57.70 -75.39
C GLU A 128 26.26 -58.50 -76.25
N ASN A 129 26.11 -58.14 -77.49
CA ASN A 129 25.18 -58.77 -78.46
C ASN A 129 23.74 -58.87 -77.91
N GLY A 130 23.29 -57.84 -77.14
CA GLY A 130 21.93 -57.79 -76.55
C GLY A 130 21.74 -58.60 -75.25
N VAL A 131 22.78 -59.29 -74.77
CA VAL A 131 22.73 -60.05 -73.52
C VAL A 131 23.52 -59.30 -72.42
N ILE A 132 22.99 -59.28 -71.20
CA ILE A 132 23.69 -58.67 -70.08
C ILE A 132 24.89 -59.54 -69.64
N LYS A 133 26.10 -58.99 -69.79
CA LYS A 133 27.35 -59.63 -69.34
C LYS A 133 27.63 -59.39 -67.86
N GLY A 134 27.29 -58.21 -67.39
CA GLY A 134 27.49 -57.82 -65.98
C GLY A 134 26.89 -56.49 -65.68
N VAL A 135 27.12 -56.02 -64.42
CA VAL A 135 26.69 -54.75 -63.94
C VAL A 135 27.87 -54.10 -63.24
N TYR A 136 28.13 -52.83 -63.53
CA TYR A 136 29.04 -52.06 -62.68
C TYR A 136 28.31 -51.23 -61.64
N LYS A 137 28.99 -51.05 -60.51
CA LYS A 137 28.53 -50.18 -59.36
C LYS A 137 29.65 -49.20 -59.07
N ILE A 138 29.32 -47.93 -59.22
CA ILE A 138 30.19 -46.84 -58.82
C ILE A 138 29.65 -46.32 -57.43
N THR A 139 30.55 -46.27 -56.49
CA THR A 139 30.21 -45.71 -55.13
C THR A 139 31.13 -44.54 -54.88
N ILE A 140 30.54 -43.37 -54.67
CA ILE A 140 31.23 -42.08 -54.44
C ILE A 140 30.99 -41.65 -53.02
N ALA A 141 32.07 -41.43 -52.28
CA ALA A 141 31.98 -40.97 -50.91
C ALA A 141 31.59 -39.47 -50.88
N ARG A 142 30.84 -39.08 -49.84
CA ARG A 142 30.36 -37.70 -49.60
C ARG A 142 31.08 -37.06 -48.42
N THR A 143 32.31 -37.37 -48.14
CA THR A 143 33.06 -36.93 -46.96
C THR A 143 33.17 -35.41 -46.85
N GLU A 144 33.61 -34.75 -47.90
CA GLU A 144 33.76 -33.29 -47.94
C GLU A 144 32.40 -32.54 -47.74
N TRP A 145 31.36 -33.08 -48.36
CA TRP A 145 30.00 -32.54 -48.23
C TRP A 145 29.52 -32.64 -46.76
N LEU A 146 29.75 -33.77 -46.10
CA LEU A 146 29.38 -34.00 -44.70
C LEU A 146 30.12 -33.07 -43.78
N GLU A 147 31.41 -32.87 -43.92
CA GLU A 147 32.21 -31.97 -43.11
C GLU A 147 31.76 -30.51 -43.25
N GLN A 148 31.55 -30.03 -44.48
CA GLN A 148 31.09 -28.66 -44.70
C GLN A 148 29.71 -28.40 -44.11
N VAL A 149 28.79 -29.35 -44.27
CA VAL A 149 27.43 -29.27 -43.72
C VAL A 149 27.44 -29.28 -42.19
N ASN A 150 28.19 -30.21 -41.61
CA ASN A 150 28.28 -30.30 -40.13
C ASN A 150 28.88 -29.03 -39.52
N THR A 151 29.96 -28.51 -40.11
CA THR A 151 30.61 -27.29 -39.59
C THR A 151 29.69 -26.07 -39.68
N LYS A 152 29.02 -25.86 -40.82
CA LYS A 152 28.09 -24.74 -40.98
C LYS A 152 26.86 -24.88 -40.09
N THR A 153 26.30 -26.08 -39.97
CA THR A 153 25.16 -26.35 -39.08
C THR A 153 25.53 -26.12 -37.65
N ALA A 154 26.70 -26.58 -37.17
CA ALA A 154 27.20 -26.36 -35.84
C ALA A 154 27.38 -24.86 -35.55
N LEU A 155 27.90 -24.08 -36.48
CA LEU A 155 28.11 -22.63 -36.33
C LEU A 155 26.76 -21.89 -36.22
N VAL A 156 25.78 -22.22 -37.04
CA VAL A 156 24.45 -21.60 -37.03
C VAL A 156 23.70 -21.99 -35.74
N VAL A 157 23.76 -23.24 -35.31
CA VAL A 157 23.13 -23.71 -34.07
C VAL A 157 23.78 -23.04 -32.85
N SER A 158 25.12 -22.96 -32.80
CA SER A 158 25.81 -22.27 -31.71
C SER A 158 25.48 -20.78 -31.64
N GLY A 159 25.38 -20.11 -32.79
CA GLY A 159 24.92 -18.73 -32.88
C GLY A 159 23.50 -18.55 -32.38
N LEU A 160 22.58 -19.45 -32.72
CA LEU A 160 21.21 -19.42 -32.18
C LEU A 160 21.18 -19.60 -30.69
N VAL A 161 21.92 -20.57 -30.15
CA VAL A 161 22.01 -20.80 -28.67
C VAL A 161 22.51 -19.55 -27.97
N LEU A 162 23.54 -18.88 -28.51
CA LEU A 162 24.07 -17.64 -27.94
C LEU A 162 23.00 -16.53 -27.93
N VAL A 163 22.27 -16.33 -29.02
CA VAL A 163 21.19 -15.33 -29.10
C VAL A 163 20.10 -15.62 -28.07
N LEU A 164 19.71 -16.89 -27.91
CA LEU A 164 18.72 -17.29 -26.92
C LEU A 164 19.21 -17.04 -25.49
N LEU A 165 20.47 -17.33 -25.17
CA LEU A 165 21.06 -17.05 -23.86
C LEU A 165 21.07 -15.56 -23.56
N LEU A 166 21.42 -14.70 -24.54
CA LEU A 166 21.38 -13.25 -24.39
C LEU A 166 19.95 -12.75 -24.18
N LEU A 167 18.98 -13.27 -24.92
CA LEU A 167 17.58 -12.94 -24.77
C LEU A 167 17.04 -13.29 -23.36
N TYR A 168 17.26 -14.54 -22.92
CA TYR A 168 16.83 -14.97 -21.59
C TYR A 168 17.53 -14.21 -20.48
N GLY A 169 18.86 -13.99 -20.60
CA GLY A 169 19.63 -13.17 -19.66
C GLY A 169 19.10 -11.74 -19.56
N GLY A 170 18.78 -11.13 -20.71
CA GLY A 170 18.16 -9.80 -20.78
C GLY A 170 16.79 -9.74 -20.09
N VAL A 171 15.94 -10.75 -20.33
CA VAL A 171 14.62 -10.85 -19.66
C VAL A 171 14.76 -10.99 -18.16
N ILE A 172 15.63 -11.87 -17.68
CA ILE A 172 15.89 -12.09 -16.25
C ILE A 172 16.42 -10.79 -15.59
N TYR A 173 17.39 -10.14 -16.22
CA TYR A 173 17.94 -8.87 -15.74
C TYR A 173 16.84 -7.80 -15.62
N PHE A 174 16.02 -7.67 -16.64
CA PHE A 174 14.96 -6.68 -16.68
C PHE A 174 13.86 -6.95 -15.63
N LEU A 175 13.45 -8.21 -15.45
CA LEU A 175 12.52 -8.64 -14.40
C LEU A 175 13.06 -8.29 -13.01
N ASN A 176 14.36 -8.56 -12.79
CA ASN A 176 14.98 -8.26 -11.50
C ASN A 176 14.98 -6.76 -11.18
N VAL A 177 15.31 -5.90 -12.17
CA VAL A 177 15.36 -4.44 -11.96
C VAL A 177 13.97 -3.83 -11.83
N ARG A 178 12.98 -4.33 -12.59
CA ARG A 178 11.67 -3.69 -12.66
C ARG A 178 10.66 -4.23 -11.65
N LEU A 179 10.79 -5.48 -11.24
CA LEU A 179 9.86 -6.14 -10.32
C LEU A 179 10.53 -6.50 -8.98
N ASN A 180 11.57 -7.33 -9.00
CA ASN A 180 12.12 -7.89 -7.77
C ASN A 180 12.76 -6.85 -6.84
N ARG A 181 13.59 -5.94 -7.38
CA ARG A 181 14.24 -4.90 -6.56
C ARG A 181 13.24 -3.93 -5.92
N PRO A 182 12.24 -3.36 -6.64
CA PRO A 182 11.25 -2.48 -6.02
C PRO A 182 10.37 -3.21 -5.00
N ALA A 183 9.93 -4.44 -5.30
CA ALA A 183 9.15 -5.24 -4.36
C ALA A 183 9.93 -5.53 -3.08
N LYS A 184 11.22 -5.89 -3.19
CA LYS A 184 12.09 -6.14 -2.02
C LYS A 184 12.27 -4.88 -1.17
N ARG A 185 12.48 -3.72 -1.78
CA ARG A 185 12.57 -2.43 -1.08
C ARG A 185 11.29 -2.09 -0.32
N LEU A 186 10.13 -2.34 -0.93
CA LEU A 186 8.83 -2.12 -0.28
C LEU A 186 8.68 -3.03 0.95
N ILE A 187 9.02 -4.32 0.82
CA ILE A 187 8.98 -5.28 1.94
C ILE A 187 9.94 -4.85 3.07
N GLU A 188 11.15 -4.40 2.73
CA GLU A 188 12.12 -3.90 3.71
C GLU A 188 11.58 -2.68 4.46
N GLN A 189 10.93 -1.74 3.76
CA GLN A 189 10.26 -0.60 4.40
C GLN A 189 9.10 -1.01 5.30
N MET A 190 8.25 -1.94 4.86
CA MET A 190 7.16 -2.45 5.69
C MET A 190 7.70 -3.06 7.00
N ARG A 191 8.81 -3.80 6.91
CA ARG A 191 9.46 -4.39 8.09
C ARG A 191 10.09 -3.34 9.01
N ALA A 192 10.75 -2.33 8.44
CA ALA A 192 11.34 -1.23 9.20
C ALA A 192 10.25 -0.43 9.92
N PHE A 193 9.15 -0.08 9.24
CA PHE A 193 8.00 0.59 9.85
C PHE A 193 7.36 -0.22 10.99
N ALA A 194 7.23 -1.55 10.82
CA ALA A 194 6.71 -2.42 11.86
C ALA A 194 7.60 -2.44 13.13
N LYS A 195 8.91 -2.19 12.99
CA LYS A 195 9.85 -2.05 14.10
C LYS A 195 9.89 -0.63 14.69
N GLY A 196 9.16 0.33 14.12
CA GLY A 196 9.18 1.73 14.54
C GLY A 196 10.35 2.54 14.01
N GLU A 197 11.09 2.04 13.00
CA GLU A 197 12.20 2.75 12.39
C GLU A 197 11.68 3.80 11.40
N LEU A 198 12.32 4.98 11.37
CA LEU A 198 12.00 6.03 10.39
C LEU A 198 12.45 5.58 8.99
N THR A 199 11.50 5.45 8.07
CA THR A 199 11.77 5.03 6.70
C THR A 199 11.69 6.20 5.73
N GLN A 200 12.64 6.27 4.76
CA GLN A 200 12.56 7.25 3.68
C GLN A 200 11.43 6.89 2.72
N SER A 201 10.75 7.91 2.16
CA SER A 201 9.68 7.67 1.19
C SER A 201 10.22 7.04 -0.10
N LEU A 202 9.60 5.95 -0.55
CA LEU A 202 9.92 5.35 -1.86
C LEU A 202 9.31 6.18 -3.00
N PRO A 203 10.00 6.25 -4.15
CA PRO A 203 9.44 6.88 -5.34
C PRO A 203 8.22 6.09 -5.82
N VAL A 204 7.08 6.77 -5.96
CA VAL A 204 5.84 6.18 -6.45
C VAL A 204 5.92 6.05 -7.98
N LYS A 205 5.82 4.83 -8.49
CA LYS A 205 5.73 4.53 -9.93
C LYS A 205 4.27 4.51 -10.38
N LYS A 206 4.05 4.67 -11.71
CA LYS A 206 2.71 4.58 -12.31
C LYS A 206 2.38 3.14 -12.76
N ASP A 207 2.59 2.17 -11.87
CA ASP A 207 2.31 0.76 -12.09
C ASP A 207 1.66 0.13 -10.84
N GLU A 208 1.35 -1.15 -10.86
CA GLU A 208 0.69 -1.86 -9.76
C GLU A 208 1.53 -1.86 -8.48
N LEU A 209 2.87 -1.85 -8.58
CA LEU A 209 3.75 -1.67 -7.41
C LEU A 209 3.70 -0.25 -6.86
N GLY A 210 3.52 0.74 -7.74
CA GLY A 210 3.32 2.12 -7.32
C GLY A 210 1.99 2.31 -6.59
N GLU A 211 0.92 1.68 -7.02
CA GLU A 211 -0.38 1.66 -6.33
C GLU A 211 -0.25 1.03 -4.95
N LEU A 212 0.44 -0.12 -4.86
CA LEU A 212 0.71 -0.78 -3.57
C LEU A 212 1.57 0.10 -2.64
N THR A 213 2.56 0.80 -3.19
CA THR A 213 3.40 1.74 -2.43
C THR A 213 2.57 2.90 -1.88
N THR A 214 1.64 3.44 -2.69
CA THR A 214 0.73 4.52 -2.27
C THR A 214 -0.21 4.05 -1.16
N SER A 215 -0.83 2.88 -1.32
CA SER A 215 -1.71 2.29 -0.30
C SER A 215 -0.97 2.04 1.01
N PHE A 216 0.27 1.56 0.94
CA PHE A 216 1.11 1.39 2.13
C PHE A 216 1.43 2.72 2.81
N LYS A 217 1.73 3.78 2.03
CA LYS A 217 1.97 5.13 2.56
C LYS A 217 0.74 5.69 3.30
N MET A 218 -0.45 5.56 2.72
CA MET A 218 -1.69 5.96 3.37
C MET A 218 -1.91 5.22 4.70
N MET A 219 -1.66 3.90 4.72
CA MET A 219 -1.73 3.11 5.94
C MET A 219 -0.70 3.56 7.00
N GLN A 220 0.54 3.90 6.58
CA GLN A 220 1.55 4.46 7.49
C GLN A 220 1.09 5.78 8.12
N GLU A 221 0.56 6.70 7.31
CA GLU A 221 0.05 8.00 7.76
C GLU A 221 -1.09 7.81 8.76
N GLU A 222 -2.02 6.92 8.49
CA GLU A 222 -3.15 6.61 9.39
C GLU A 222 -2.68 6.00 10.73
N ILE A 223 -1.78 5.01 10.68
CA ILE A 223 -1.23 4.38 11.89
C ILE A 223 -0.44 5.41 12.72
N THR A 224 0.36 6.26 12.07
CA THR A 224 1.16 7.29 12.75
C THR A 224 0.23 8.31 13.41
N SER A 225 -0.76 8.83 12.68
CA SER A 225 -1.77 9.75 13.21
C SER A 225 -2.54 9.14 14.41
N THR A 226 -2.91 7.87 14.29
CA THR A 226 -3.61 7.15 15.37
C THR A 226 -2.73 7.00 16.62
N ARG A 227 -1.44 6.65 16.42
CA ARG A 227 -0.47 6.56 17.53
C ARG A 227 -0.28 7.91 18.23
N GLU A 228 -0.11 8.99 17.47
CA GLU A 228 0.04 10.34 18.02
C GLU A 228 -1.20 10.78 18.81
N ARG A 229 -2.41 10.46 18.31
CA ARG A 229 -3.67 10.72 19.03
C ARG A 229 -3.74 9.93 20.34
N LEU A 230 -3.38 8.64 20.31
CA LEU A 230 -3.35 7.80 21.49
C LEU A 230 -2.33 8.28 22.54
N ASP A 231 -1.12 8.63 22.10
CA ASP A 231 -0.07 9.16 22.97
C ASP A 231 -0.50 10.50 23.63
N THR A 232 -1.11 11.39 22.84
CA THR A 232 -1.66 12.65 23.34
C THR A 232 -2.77 12.41 24.36
N ALA A 233 -3.71 11.51 24.09
CA ALA A 233 -4.79 11.16 25.02
C ALA A 233 -4.24 10.51 26.30
N GLN A 234 -3.23 9.65 26.19
CA GLN A 234 -2.57 9.04 27.34
C GLN A 234 -1.87 10.09 28.22
N ARG A 235 -1.11 11.00 27.63
CA ARG A 235 -0.46 12.11 28.37
C ARG A 235 -1.47 13.03 29.05
N GLN A 236 -2.57 13.34 28.37
CA GLN A 236 -3.66 14.14 28.99
C GLN A 236 -4.27 13.42 30.20
N LYS A 237 -4.49 12.11 30.09
CA LYS A 237 -4.98 11.29 31.21
C LYS A 237 -4.01 11.28 32.41
N GLU A 238 -2.72 11.09 32.14
CA GLU A 238 -1.67 11.10 33.17
C GLU A 238 -1.58 12.46 33.88
N TYR A 239 -1.57 13.55 33.08
CA TYR A 239 -1.60 14.91 33.61
C TYR A 239 -2.83 15.15 34.47
N MET A 240 -4.01 14.70 34.02
CA MET A 240 -5.27 14.83 34.79
C MET A 240 -5.19 14.13 36.15
N ILE A 241 -4.69 12.88 36.17
CA ILE A 241 -4.54 12.12 37.44
C ILE A 241 -3.58 12.84 38.38
N ALA A 242 -2.46 13.34 37.89
CA ALA A 242 -1.48 14.06 38.71
C ALA A 242 -2.06 15.36 39.30
N SER A 243 -2.74 16.17 38.45
CA SER A 243 -3.37 17.43 38.90
C SER A 243 -4.47 17.20 39.92
N LEU A 244 -5.37 16.24 39.67
CA LEU A 244 -6.44 15.90 40.63
C LEU A 244 -5.89 15.39 41.98
N SER A 245 -4.81 14.59 41.93
CA SER A 245 -4.17 14.12 43.15
C SER A 245 -3.62 15.27 44.00
N HIS A 246 -3.03 16.28 43.33
CA HIS A 246 -2.56 17.50 44.01
C HIS A 246 -3.72 18.30 44.60
N ASP A 247 -4.80 18.51 43.84
CA ASP A 247 -5.95 19.33 44.22
C ASP A 247 -6.80 18.65 45.32
N LEU A 248 -6.75 17.33 45.46
CA LEU A 248 -7.32 16.58 46.58
C LEU A 248 -6.43 16.61 47.83
N LYS A 249 -5.10 16.57 47.67
CA LYS A 249 -4.15 16.55 48.78
C LYS A 249 -4.19 17.84 49.61
N THR A 250 -4.31 18.99 48.93
CA THR A 250 -4.29 20.32 49.59
C THR A 250 -5.43 20.50 50.59
N PRO A 251 -6.72 20.33 50.22
CA PRO A 251 -7.84 20.43 51.20
C PRO A 251 -7.77 19.36 52.28
N LEU A 252 -7.33 18.13 51.93
CA LEU A 252 -7.19 17.06 52.93
C LEU A 252 -6.17 17.41 54.01
N THR A 253 -5.00 17.95 53.62
CA THR A 253 -3.99 18.42 54.57
C THR A 253 -4.52 19.55 55.45
N SER A 254 -5.32 20.47 54.88
CA SER A 254 -5.97 21.52 55.66
C SER A 254 -6.96 20.95 56.68
N ILE A 255 -7.81 20.03 56.29
CA ILE A 255 -8.77 19.35 57.20
C ILE A 255 -8.02 18.68 58.35
N GLN A 256 -6.93 17.94 58.04
CA GLN A 256 -6.11 17.29 59.06
C GLN A 256 -5.54 18.31 60.08
N ALA A 257 -4.90 19.37 59.56
CA ALA A 257 -4.28 20.39 60.40
C ALA A 257 -5.30 21.10 61.33
N TYR A 258 -6.47 21.50 60.85
CA TYR A 258 -7.50 22.11 61.60
C TYR A 258 -8.13 21.13 62.58
N THR A 259 -8.29 19.89 62.27
CA THR A 259 -8.79 18.85 63.16
C THR A 259 -7.81 18.57 64.30
N GLU A 260 -6.51 18.49 64.04
CA GLU A 260 -5.45 18.34 65.04
C GLU A 260 -5.44 19.53 65.99
N SER A 261 -5.62 20.75 65.48
CA SER A 261 -5.69 21.96 66.29
C SER A 261 -6.92 21.97 67.20
N LEU A 262 -8.09 21.52 66.72
CA LEU A 262 -9.31 21.37 67.54
C LEU A 262 -9.12 20.34 68.67
N LEU A 263 -8.47 19.20 68.33
CA LEU A 263 -8.19 18.13 69.29
C LEU A 263 -7.21 18.55 70.40
N ALA A 264 -6.30 19.48 70.11
CA ALA A 264 -5.37 20.04 71.11
C ALA A 264 -6.01 20.84 72.18
N GLY A 265 -7.28 21.27 72.07
CA GLY A 265 -8.12 21.84 73.09
C GLY A 265 -7.68 23.21 73.63
N LYS A 266 -6.90 24.01 72.89
CA LYS A 266 -6.34 25.30 73.28
C LYS A 266 -7.00 26.51 72.59
N LEU A 267 -8.13 26.28 71.91
CA LEU A 267 -8.80 27.29 71.08
C LEU A 267 -9.99 27.93 71.85
N SER A 268 -10.25 29.18 71.59
CA SER A 268 -11.47 29.86 72.01
C SER A 268 -12.69 29.32 71.21
N ASP A 269 -13.90 29.53 71.79
CA ASP A 269 -15.13 29.06 71.10
C ASP A 269 -15.30 29.64 69.72
N ASN A 270 -14.90 30.90 69.48
CA ASN A 270 -14.93 31.49 68.14
C ASN A 270 -13.95 30.84 67.16
N GLU A 271 -12.72 30.52 67.57
CA GLU A 271 -11.72 29.83 66.77
C GLU A 271 -12.15 28.40 66.45
N GLN A 272 -12.77 27.70 67.39
CA GLN A 272 -13.32 26.37 67.15
C GLN A 272 -14.39 26.41 66.06
N GLN A 273 -15.29 27.39 66.14
CA GLN A 273 -16.35 27.55 65.14
C GLN A 273 -15.80 27.91 63.75
N GLU A 274 -14.81 28.80 63.70
CA GLU A 274 -14.12 29.14 62.48
C GLU A 274 -13.42 27.89 61.84
N TYR A 275 -12.71 27.09 62.62
CA TYR A 275 -12.03 25.89 62.16
C TYR A 275 -13.02 24.84 61.65
N LEU A 276 -14.17 24.66 62.37
CA LEU A 276 -15.23 23.77 61.85
C LEU A 276 -15.82 24.24 60.55
N GLN A 277 -16.01 25.54 60.34
CA GLN A 277 -16.48 26.12 59.10
C GLN A 277 -15.45 25.88 57.95
N ILE A 278 -14.15 26.01 58.23
CA ILE A 278 -13.09 25.72 57.22
C ILE A 278 -13.09 24.24 56.90
N ILE A 279 -13.17 23.32 57.85
CA ILE A 279 -13.25 21.89 57.63
C ILE A 279 -14.46 21.56 56.76
N GLN A 280 -15.64 22.10 57.10
CA GLN A 280 -16.86 21.90 56.32
C GLN A 280 -16.68 22.38 54.86
N SER A 281 -16.20 23.60 54.68
CA SER A 281 -15.96 24.19 53.34
C SER A 281 -14.97 23.36 52.50
N LYS A 282 -13.87 22.83 53.11
CA LYS A 282 -12.91 21.99 52.41
C LYS A 282 -13.48 20.61 52.08
N SER A 283 -14.34 20.05 52.92
CA SER A 283 -15.05 18.80 52.68
C SER A 283 -16.05 18.94 51.51
N ASP A 284 -16.82 20.04 51.51
CA ASP A 284 -17.77 20.33 50.43
C ASP A 284 -17.05 20.54 49.09
N TYR A 285 -15.90 21.22 49.09
CA TYR A 285 -15.05 21.38 47.93
C TYR A 285 -14.54 20.02 47.38
N MET A 286 -14.06 19.13 48.26
CA MET A 286 -13.62 17.78 47.87
C MET A 286 -14.76 16.96 47.28
N LYS A 287 -15.97 17.05 47.86
CA LYS A 287 -17.16 16.38 47.34
C LYS A 287 -17.48 16.87 45.92
N GLN A 288 -17.51 18.19 45.73
CA GLN A 288 -17.75 18.77 44.40
C GLN A 288 -16.72 18.33 43.38
N LEU A 289 -15.43 18.29 43.74
CA LEU A 289 -14.34 17.84 42.87
C LEU A 289 -14.52 16.37 42.47
N LEU A 290 -14.94 15.49 43.39
CA LEU A 290 -15.24 14.10 43.09
C LEU A 290 -16.48 13.95 42.19
N ASP A 291 -17.54 14.73 42.41
CA ASP A 291 -18.76 14.74 41.61
C ASP A 291 -18.46 15.24 40.17
N ASP A 292 -17.56 16.23 40.04
CA ASP A 292 -17.09 16.73 38.74
C ASP A 292 -16.24 15.68 38.01
N LEU A 293 -15.33 15.00 38.72
CA LEU A 293 -14.53 13.92 38.13
C LEU A 293 -15.39 12.74 37.69
N MET A 294 -16.37 12.33 38.53
CA MET A 294 -17.31 11.27 38.13
C MET A 294 -18.08 11.65 36.88
N MET A 295 -18.61 12.86 36.82
CA MET A 295 -19.38 13.33 35.67
C MET A 295 -18.52 13.45 34.42
N PHE A 296 -17.31 13.99 34.55
CA PHE A 296 -16.36 14.06 33.44
C PHE A 296 -16.05 12.67 32.86
N THR A 297 -15.81 11.67 33.72
CA THR A 297 -15.53 10.30 33.29
C THR A 297 -16.74 9.62 32.63
N LEU A 298 -17.95 9.87 33.17
CA LEU A 298 -19.21 9.39 32.57
C LEU A 298 -19.44 9.99 31.17
N LEU A 299 -19.25 11.29 31.03
CA LEU A 299 -19.43 11.98 29.75
C LEU A 299 -18.44 11.51 28.66
N GLN A 300 -17.24 11.08 29.03
CA GLN A 300 -16.26 10.50 28.11
C GLN A 300 -16.63 9.08 27.67
N SER A 301 -17.50 8.39 28.39
CA SER A 301 -17.94 7.06 27.97
C SER A 301 -18.81 7.13 26.72
N SER A 302 -18.49 6.30 25.76
CA SER A 302 -19.31 6.14 24.53
C SER A 302 -20.67 5.48 24.79
N THR A 303 -20.82 4.85 25.96
CA THR A 303 -22.06 4.17 26.37
C THR A 303 -22.99 5.05 27.21
N TYR A 304 -22.55 6.25 27.60
CA TYR A 304 -23.35 7.18 28.39
C TYR A 304 -24.14 8.08 27.46
N ASP A 305 -25.44 7.87 27.38
CA ASP A 305 -26.36 8.71 26.64
C ASP A 305 -27.17 9.60 27.59
N LEU A 306 -27.43 10.83 27.16
CA LEU A 306 -28.31 11.74 27.90
C LEU A 306 -29.77 11.41 27.59
N GLU A 307 -30.55 11.21 28.60
CA GLU A 307 -32.00 11.13 28.44
C GLU A 307 -32.54 12.54 28.18
N LEU A 308 -32.93 12.81 26.95
CA LEU A 308 -33.51 14.11 26.56
C LEU A 308 -35.02 14.02 26.68
N VAL A 309 -35.62 15.03 27.28
CA VAL A 309 -37.07 15.19 27.46
C VAL A 309 -37.50 16.48 26.76
N GLU A 310 -38.72 16.48 26.22
CA GLU A 310 -39.32 17.69 25.71
C GLU A 310 -39.74 18.63 26.85
N VAL A 311 -39.33 19.88 26.75
CA VAL A 311 -39.65 20.94 27.71
C VAL A 311 -40.29 22.11 27.00
N ASP A 312 -41.24 22.80 27.65
CA ASP A 312 -41.68 24.10 27.20
C ASP A 312 -40.56 25.11 27.34
N GLY A 313 -40.18 25.78 26.28
CA GLY A 313 -38.98 26.61 26.30
C GLY A 313 -39.14 27.84 27.21
N HIS A 314 -40.30 28.51 27.18
CA HIS A 314 -40.48 29.68 28.04
C HIS A 314 -40.42 29.31 29.52
N GLU A 315 -41.23 28.36 29.96
CA GLU A 315 -41.30 27.91 31.34
C GLU A 315 -39.96 27.35 31.83
N PHE A 316 -39.35 26.51 31.03
CA PHE A 316 -38.10 25.88 31.42
C PHE A 316 -36.95 26.85 31.51
N PHE A 317 -36.71 27.73 30.55
CA PHE A 317 -35.59 28.67 30.59
C PHE A 317 -35.80 29.80 31.58
N ASP A 318 -37.06 30.19 31.86
CA ASP A 318 -37.38 31.13 32.92
C ASP A 318 -37.03 30.53 34.28
N MET A 319 -37.43 29.28 34.56
CA MET A 319 -37.04 28.54 35.74
C MET A 319 -35.52 28.32 35.81
N LEU A 320 -34.87 27.99 34.70
CA LEU A 320 -33.43 27.70 34.68
C LEU A 320 -32.59 28.92 34.99
N LEU A 321 -32.98 30.11 34.54
CA LEU A 321 -32.18 31.33 34.65
C LEU A 321 -32.67 32.33 35.72
N GLY A 322 -33.88 32.17 36.22
CA GLY A 322 -34.55 33.18 37.03
C GLY A 322 -33.83 33.57 38.34
N ASP A 323 -33.25 32.62 39.03
CA ASP A 323 -32.61 32.86 40.32
C ASP A 323 -31.23 33.53 40.22
N TYR A 324 -30.53 33.42 39.06
CA TYR A 324 -29.15 33.91 38.94
C TYR A 324 -29.03 35.43 38.99
N GLU A 325 -30.05 36.18 38.60
CA GLU A 325 -30.04 37.64 38.70
C GLU A 325 -30.00 38.07 40.16
N GLN A 326 -30.93 37.54 40.97
CA GLN A 326 -31.02 37.87 42.40
C GLN A 326 -29.74 37.47 43.15
N ILE A 327 -29.24 36.22 42.90
CA ILE A 327 -28.03 35.72 43.54
C ILE A 327 -26.81 36.57 43.15
N SER A 328 -26.72 37.01 41.88
CA SER A 328 -25.62 37.86 41.40
C SER A 328 -25.65 39.25 42.09
N ILE A 329 -26.84 39.82 42.26
CA ILE A 329 -27.03 41.11 42.97
C ILE A 329 -26.62 40.97 44.43
N GLU A 330 -27.03 39.90 45.12
CA GLU A 330 -26.64 39.60 46.50
C GLU A 330 -25.12 39.45 46.68
N LYS A 331 -24.45 38.92 45.64
CA LYS A 331 -22.97 38.83 45.55
C LYS A 331 -22.30 40.17 45.22
N GLY A 332 -23.04 41.24 44.99
CA GLY A 332 -22.54 42.58 44.71
C GLY A 332 -22.26 42.87 43.24
N PHE A 333 -22.80 42.11 42.30
CA PHE A 333 -22.73 42.37 40.89
C PHE A 333 -23.94 43.13 40.37
N LYS A 334 -23.83 43.78 39.21
CA LYS A 334 -24.97 44.29 38.45
C LYS A 334 -25.40 43.21 37.49
N ALA A 335 -26.51 42.56 37.70
CA ALA A 335 -26.96 41.44 36.87
C ALA A 335 -28.27 41.78 36.14
N THR A 336 -28.47 41.20 34.99
CA THR A 336 -29.74 41.22 34.23
C THR A 336 -29.95 39.84 33.57
N THR A 337 -31.19 39.34 33.70
CA THR A 337 -31.61 38.10 33.06
C THR A 337 -32.71 38.36 32.05
N VAL A 338 -32.64 37.77 30.85
CA VAL A 338 -33.64 37.91 29.78
C VAL A 338 -33.95 36.54 29.21
N VAL A 339 -35.23 36.18 29.18
CA VAL A 339 -35.69 34.92 28.56
C VAL A 339 -36.70 35.26 27.45
N ASN A 340 -36.34 34.94 26.20
CA ASN A 340 -37.13 35.15 24.99
C ASN A 340 -37.17 33.88 24.15
N VAL A 341 -37.75 32.84 24.71
CA VAL A 341 -37.84 31.49 24.08
C VAL A 341 -39.31 31.12 24.01
N GLU A 342 -39.78 30.73 22.84
CA GLU A 342 -41.19 30.41 22.60
C GLU A 342 -41.42 28.94 22.21
N ARG A 343 -40.41 28.25 21.70
CA ARG A 343 -40.53 26.88 21.21
C ARG A 343 -40.23 25.87 22.28
N SER A 344 -40.70 24.61 22.10
CA SER A 344 -40.28 23.46 22.89
C SER A 344 -38.91 22.95 22.41
N TYR A 345 -38.13 22.42 23.35
CA TYR A 345 -36.80 21.89 23.14
C TYR A 345 -36.61 20.51 23.77
N HIS A 346 -35.77 19.68 23.17
CA HIS A 346 -35.42 18.39 23.78
C HIS A 346 -34.08 18.52 24.51
N VAL A 347 -34.14 18.52 25.84
CA VAL A 347 -32.96 18.72 26.71
C VAL A 347 -32.97 17.77 27.89
N ASN A 348 -31.83 17.59 28.54
CA ASN A 348 -31.77 17.00 29.86
C ASN A 348 -31.74 18.15 30.91
N PRO A 349 -32.84 18.40 31.67
CA PRO A 349 -32.95 19.53 32.56
C PRO A 349 -31.84 19.58 33.59
N LYS A 350 -31.54 18.46 34.24
CA LYS A 350 -30.53 18.36 35.29
C LYS A 350 -29.13 18.68 34.80
N GLN A 351 -28.79 18.19 33.58
CA GLN A 351 -27.46 18.44 33.02
C GLN A 351 -27.34 19.86 32.46
N LEU A 352 -28.43 20.42 31.90
CA LEU A 352 -28.41 21.79 31.42
C LEU A 352 -28.31 22.81 32.57
N MET A 353 -28.95 22.51 33.72
CA MET A 353 -28.79 23.30 34.97
C MET A 353 -27.31 23.33 35.39
N ARG A 354 -26.64 22.15 35.40
CA ARG A 354 -25.20 22.05 35.68
C ARG A 354 -24.33 22.87 34.72
N VAL A 355 -24.69 22.89 33.41
CA VAL A 355 -23.99 23.74 32.42
C VAL A 355 -24.09 25.21 32.81
N VAL A 356 -25.29 25.70 33.12
CA VAL A 356 -25.52 27.11 33.49
C VAL A 356 -24.79 27.43 34.77
N ASP A 357 -24.89 26.57 35.81
CA ASP A 357 -24.15 26.72 37.05
C ASP A 357 -22.65 26.92 36.79
N ASN A 358 -22.02 26.02 36.01
CA ASN A 358 -20.59 26.09 35.71
C ASN A 358 -20.19 27.39 35.02
N ILE A 359 -21.04 27.89 34.10
CA ILE A 359 -20.78 29.12 33.35
C ILE A 359 -20.98 30.35 34.22
N VAL A 360 -22.05 30.39 35.03
CA VAL A 360 -22.35 31.53 35.90
C VAL A 360 -21.35 31.60 37.07
N LEU A 361 -20.97 30.48 37.66
CA LEU A 361 -19.89 30.41 38.67
C LEU A 361 -18.58 30.95 38.10
N ASN A 362 -18.26 30.60 36.88
CA ASN A 362 -17.10 31.15 36.18
C ASN A 362 -17.23 32.66 35.95
N ALA A 363 -18.41 33.14 35.54
CA ALA A 363 -18.67 34.59 35.41
C ALA A 363 -18.49 35.34 36.73
N TRP A 364 -18.99 34.81 37.86
CA TRP A 364 -18.77 35.43 39.20
C TRP A 364 -17.28 35.44 39.60
N ALA A 365 -16.54 34.37 39.32
CA ALA A 365 -15.14 34.26 39.70
C ALA A 365 -14.24 35.27 38.99
N TYR A 366 -14.57 35.60 37.72
CA TYR A 366 -13.74 36.47 36.86
C TYR A 366 -14.33 37.88 36.66
N THR A 367 -15.45 38.21 37.32
CA THR A 367 -15.99 39.56 37.32
C THR A 367 -15.46 40.35 38.51
N ASN A 368 -15.02 41.58 38.29
CA ASN A 368 -14.62 42.45 39.39
C ASN A 368 -15.83 42.86 40.24
N PRO A 369 -15.65 43.11 41.55
CA PRO A 369 -16.74 43.62 42.39
C PRO A 369 -17.43 44.85 41.79
N GLY A 370 -18.76 44.83 41.78
CA GLY A 370 -19.58 45.87 41.13
C GLY A 370 -19.65 45.79 39.59
N GLY A 371 -19.00 44.77 39.00
CA GLY A 371 -19.07 44.53 37.55
C GLY A 371 -20.43 44.07 37.06
N VAL A 372 -20.57 43.97 35.74
CA VAL A 372 -21.84 43.68 35.08
C VAL A 372 -21.84 42.23 34.56
N ILE A 373 -22.94 41.52 34.80
CA ILE A 373 -23.22 40.17 34.25
C ILE A 373 -24.56 40.19 33.55
N HIS A 374 -24.55 39.78 32.27
CA HIS A 374 -25.77 39.59 31.49
C HIS A 374 -25.99 38.11 31.24
N ILE A 375 -27.18 37.61 31.48
CA ILE A 375 -27.60 36.23 31.24
C ILE A 375 -28.82 36.26 30.33
N ALA A 376 -28.85 35.45 29.30
CA ALA A 376 -30.02 35.37 28.46
C ALA A 376 -30.21 33.99 27.85
N ALA A 377 -31.49 33.62 27.62
CA ALA A 377 -31.89 32.56 26.72
C ALA A 377 -32.84 33.15 25.69
N PHE A 378 -32.54 32.94 24.42
CA PHE A 378 -33.32 33.55 23.31
C PHE A 378 -33.22 32.77 22.00
N GLU A 379 -34.20 33.02 21.14
CA GLU A 379 -34.22 32.56 19.76
C GLU A 379 -33.75 33.69 18.81
N LEU A 380 -33.38 33.34 17.56
CA LEU A 380 -32.88 34.30 16.56
C LEU A 380 -33.78 35.51 16.35
N SER A 381 -35.10 35.36 16.55
CA SER A 381 -36.08 36.44 16.39
C SER A 381 -36.01 37.51 17.47
N ASN A 382 -35.43 37.18 18.64
CA ASN A 382 -35.57 38.00 19.86
C ASN A 382 -34.20 38.22 20.56
N ILE A 383 -33.20 38.66 19.79
CA ILE A 383 -31.84 38.91 20.32
C ILE A 383 -31.83 40.06 21.33
N PRO A 384 -31.29 39.89 22.53
CA PRO A 384 -31.22 40.95 23.52
C PRO A 384 -30.44 42.19 23.04
N SER A 385 -30.89 43.39 23.42
CA SER A 385 -30.32 44.67 22.97
C SER A 385 -28.86 44.92 23.42
N TRP A 386 -28.40 44.23 24.47
CA TRP A 386 -27.00 44.31 24.95
C TRP A 386 -26.04 43.48 24.14
N CYS A 387 -26.51 42.57 23.27
CA CYS A 387 -25.68 41.84 22.33
C CYS A 387 -25.15 42.78 21.25
N ASN A 388 -23.84 42.98 21.21
CA ASN A 388 -23.22 43.81 20.20
C ASN A 388 -23.10 43.09 18.85
N GLU A 389 -22.69 43.79 17.78
CA GLU A 389 -22.54 43.24 16.44
C GLU A 389 -21.60 42.02 16.40
N GLN A 390 -20.53 42.01 17.21
CA GLN A 390 -19.57 40.90 17.30
C GLN A 390 -20.22 39.63 17.82
N LEU A 391 -21.09 39.72 18.86
CA LEU A 391 -21.87 38.59 19.34
C LEU A 391 -22.93 38.15 18.30
N ALA A 392 -23.59 39.12 17.67
CA ALA A 392 -24.62 38.82 16.70
C ALA A 392 -24.15 37.98 15.53
N THR A 393 -22.86 38.07 15.14
CA THR A 393 -22.25 37.19 14.12
C THR A 393 -22.24 35.72 14.48
N LYS A 394 -22.38 35.39 15.76
CA LYS A 394 -22.40 34.00 16.28
C LYS A 394 -23.78 33.36 16.22
N PHE A 395 -24.81 34.14 16.11
CA PHE A 395 -26.19 33.67 16.06
C PHE A 395 -26.62 33.41 14.62
N THR A 396 -26.33 32.20 14.11
CA THR A 396 -26.52 31.87 12.68
C THR A 396 -27.47 30.70 12.43
N LYS A 397 -27.78 29.95 13.49
CA LYS A 397 -28.55 28.70 13.39
C LYS A 397 -29.90 28.83 14.06
N GLN A 398 -30.94 28.16 13.57
CA GLN A 398 -32.19 28.02 14.30
C GLN A 398 -31.98 27.17 15.56
N GLY A 399 -32.68 27.54 16.65
CA GLY A 399 -32.53 26.89 17.94
C GLY A 399 -32.49 27.95 19.07
N VAL A 400 -32.22 27.52 20.28
CA VAL A 400 -32.08 28.40 21.45
C VAL A 400 -30.62 28.72 21.71
N TYR A 401 -30.35 29.97 21.97
CA TYR A 401 -29.06 30.48 22.46
C TYR A 401 -29.13 30.78 23.94
N ILE A 402 -28.17 30.25 24.71
CA ILE A 402 -27.94 30.67 26.09
C ILE A 402 -26.63 31.44 26.09
N VAL A 403 -26.67 32.67 26.60
CA VAL A 403 -25.51 33.57 26.62
C VAL A 403 -25.29 34.10 28.03
N VAL A 404 -24.09 33.91 28.55
CA VAL A 404 -23.61 34.53 29.78
C VAL A 404 -22.46 35.45 29.43
N GLN A 405 -22.62 36.74 29.58
CA GLN A 405 -21.59 37.75 29.37
C GLN A 405 -21.21 38.41 30.67
N ASN A 406 -19.94 38.44 30.97
CA ASN A 406 -19.43 39.12 32.16
C ASN A 406 -18.40 40.21 31.83
N SER A 407 -18.37 41.26 32.60
CA SER A 407 -17.29 42.27 32.58
C SER A 407 -16.06 41.77 33.31
N GLY A 408 -14.88 41.94 32.71
CA GLY A 408 -13.62 41.45 33.27
C GLY A 408 -12.43 41.66 32.35
N ALA A 409 -11.33 41.07 32.68
CA ALA A 409 -10.13 41.11 31.82
C ALA A 409 -10.43 40.49 30.46
N THR A 410 -9.92 41.09 29.38
CA THR A 410 -10.01 40.55 28.05
C THR A 410 -9.17 39.26 27.93
N ILE A 411 -9.76 38.18 27.49
CA ILE A 411 -9.05 36.94 27.20
C ILE A 411 -8.58 36.92 25.73
N SER A 412 -7.46 36.30 25.47
CA SER A 412 -6.95 36.14 24.10
C SER A 412 -7.74 35.07 23.33
N ASP A 413 -7.69 35.10 21.98
CA ASP A 413 -8.28 34.04 21.14
C ASP A 413 -7.73 32.65 21.42
N GLN A 414 -6.48 32.55 21.87
CA GLN A 414 -5.87 31.29 22.26
C GLN A 414 -6.43 30.79 23.60
N GLN A 415 -6.63 31.68 24.55
CA GLN A 415 -7.23 31.37 25.85
C GLN A 415 -8.70 30.98 25.71
N SER A 416 -9.47 31.70 24.84
CA SER A 416 -10.88 31.37 24.60
C SER A 416 -11.13 29.96 24.06
N LYS A 417 -10.17 29.42 23.25
CA LYS A 417 -10.21 28.04 22.78
C LYS A 417 -9.82 27.03 23.86
N LYS A 418 -8.80 27.36 24.67
CA LYS A 418 -8.26 26.44 25.68
C LYS A 418 -9.07 26.37 26.96
N MET A 419 -9.90 27.38 27.30
CA MET A 419 -10.66 27.40 28.55
C MET A 419 -11.66 26.25 28.71
N PHE A 420 -11.98 25.54 27.62
CA PHE A 420 -12.80 24.33 27.64
C PHE A 420 -11.98 23.04 27.72
N GLU A 421 -10.64 23.12 27.76
CA GLU A 421 -9.80 21.96 28.01
C GLU A 421 -9.86 21.58 29.50
N PRO A 422 -9.86 20.29 29.82
CA PRO A 422 -9.89 19.86 31.23
C PRO A 422 -8.70 20.42 32.02
N LEU A 423 -8.95 20.89 33.26
CA LEU A 423 -7.95 21.42 34.17
C LEU A 423 -7.24 22.71 33.69
N TYR A 424 -7.70 23.32 32.61
CA TYR A 424 -7.14 24.57 32.14
C TYR A 424 -7.58 25.74 33.03
N GLN A 425 -6.63 26.54 33.48
CA GLN A 425 -6.84 27.77 34.27
C GLN A 425 -6.01 28.90 33.63
N ILE A 426 -6.62 30.11 33.50
CA ILE A 426 -5.98 31.25 32.81
C ILE A 426 -4.89 31.89 33.68
N ASP A 427 -5.10 31.95 35.02
CA ASP A 427 -4.13 32.49 36.01
C ASP A 427 -4.39 31.91 37.37
N GLU A 428 -3.34 31.43 38.07
CA GLU A 428 -3.45 30.93 39.45
C GLU A 428 -3.75 32.03 40.50
N SER A 429 -3.64 33.32 40.15
CA SER A 429 -3.63 34.43 41.10
C SER A 429 -4.85 35.37 41.10
N ARG A 430 -5.81 35.21 40.17
CA ARG A 430 -6.87 36.22 39.92
C ARG A 430 -8.29 35.85 40.33
N SER A 431 -8.54 34.74 41.00
CA SER A 431 -9.90 34.46 41.50
C SER A 431 -10.22 35.30 42.74
N ASN A 432 -11.15 36.25 42.60
CA ASN A 432 -11.57 37.17 43.65
C ASN A 432 -12.39 36.52 44.81
N PHE A 433 -12.79 35.27 44.67
CA PHE A 433 -13.74 34.61 45.60
C PHE A 433 -13.19 33.34 46.28
N GLY A 434 -11.91 33.17 46.49
CA GLY A 434 -11.34 32.15 47.40
C GLY A 434 -11.67 30.67 47.16
N GLN A 435 -12.64 30.33 46.32
CA GLN A 435 -12.97 28.97 45.90
C GLN A 435 -12.45 28.71 44.49
N ARG A 436 -11.30 28.04 44.39
CA ARG A 436 -10.75 27.57 43.12
C ARG A 436 -11.52 26.34 42.70
N GLY A 437 -12.16 26.40 41.53
CA GLY A 437 -12.64 25.19 40.87
C GLY A 437 -11.46 24.41 40.27
N ALA A 438 -11.57 23.09 40.16
CA ALA A 438 -10.55 22.21 39.59
C ALA A 438 -10.30 22.43 38.06
N GLY A 439 -10.93 23.43 37.44
CA GLY A 439 -10.83 23.62 35.98
C GLY A 439 -11.60 22.58 35.16
N LEU A 440 -12.49 21.80 35.77
CA LEU A 440 -13.33 20.82 35.10
C LEU A 440 -14.69 21.38 34.65
N GLY A 441 -15.23 22.42 35.29
CA GLY A 441 -16.58 22.89 35.07
C GLY A 441 -16.90 23.27 33.63
N LEU A 442 -16.05 24.05 32.94
CA LEU A 442 -16.26 24.42 31.52
C LEU A 442 -16.06 23.24 30.57
N SER A 443 -15.17 22.33 30.88
CA SER A 443 -14.98 21.10 30.04
C SER A 443 -16.17 20.15 30.19
N ILE A 444 -16.77 20.04 31.36
CA ILE A 444 -18.03 19.31 31.62
C ILE A 444 -19.17 19.98 30.86
N ALA A 445 -19.30 21.32 30.97
CA ALA A 445 -20.31 22.08 30.23
C ALA A 445 -20.22 21.82 28.72
N LYS A 446 -19.02 21.86 28.16
CA LYS A 446 -18.81 21.57 26.75
C LYS A 446 -19.25 20.15 26.36
N GLN A 447 -18.86 19.12 27.09
CA GLN A 447 -19.25 17.74 26.81
C GLN A 447 -20.78 17.52 26.94
N ILE A 448 -21.41 18.13 27.89
CA ILE A 448 -22.89 18.08 28.06
C ILE A 448 -23.55 18.72 26.84
N ILE A 449 -23.12 19.89 26.39
CA ILE A 449 -23.69 20.59 25.26
C ILE A 449 -23.44 19.80 23.96
N GLU A 450 -22.25 19.21 23.76
CA GLU A 450 -21.95 18.34 22.61
C GLU A 450 -22.86 17.09 22.58
N LYS A 451 -23.18 16.52 23.77
CA LYS A 451 -24.15 15.41 23.86
C LYS A 451 -25.62 15.82 23.60
N HIS A 452 -25.93 17.10 23.71
CA HIS A 452 -27.20 17.68 23.24
C HIS A 452 -27.19 18.03 21.75
N ASN A 453 -26.13 17.67 21.01
CA ASN A 453 -25.89 18.10 19.61
C ASN A 453 -25.76 19.62 19.45
N GLY A 454 -25.45 20.33 20.51
CA GLY A 454 -25.24 21.76 20.57
C GLY A 454 -23.79 22.18 20.39
N THR A 455 -23.56 23.48 20.49
CA THR A 455 -22.20 24.07 20.48
C THR A 455 -22.03 25.07 21.61
N ILE A 456 -20.83 25.14 22.15
CA ILE A 456 -20.44 26.14 23.18
C ILE A 456 -19.13 26.81 22.74
N GLU A 457 -19.08 28.11 22.79
CA GLU A 457 -17.88 28.89 22.50
C GLU A 457 -17.73 30.10 23.43
N ALA A 458 -16.51 30.55 23.62
CA ALA A 458 -16.21 31.79 24.30
C ALA A 458 -15.85 32.88 23.29
N VAL A 459 -16.48 34.02 23.40
CA VAL A 459 -16.30 35.17 22.53
C VAL A 459 -15.63 36.29 23.35
N PRO A 460 -14.33 36.50 23.16
CA PRO A 460 -13.61 37.59 23.80
C PRO A 460 -14.06 38.93 23.18
N GLN A 461 -14.26 39.90 24.07
CA GLN A 461 -14.60 41.28 23.70
C GLN A 461 -13.74 42.24 24.52
N GLN A 462 -13.73 43.51 24.14
CA GLN A 462 -13.00 44.52 24.94
C GLN A 462 -13.60 44.64 26.33
N ASN A 463 -12.81 44.28 27.36
CA ASN A 463 -13.21 44.27 28.79
C ASN A 463 -14.45 43.41 29.13
N ARG A 464 -14.79 42.44 28.31
CA ARG A 464 -15.90 41.50 28.51
C ARG A 464 -15.56 40.14 27.93
N THR A 465 -16.18 39.11 28.48
CA THR A 465 -16.17 37.77 27.90
C THR A 465 -17.59 37.24 27.83
N ALA A 466 -18.00 36.71 26.71
CA ALA A 466 -19.29 36.04 26.58
C ALA A 466 -19.07 34.55 26.31
N ILE A 467 -19.77 33.69 27.02
CA ILE A 467 -19.91 32.27 26.71
C ILE A 467 -21.25 32.13 26.02
N VAL A 468 -21.21 31.59 24.82
CA VAL A 468 -22.36 31.40 23.91
C VAL A 468 -22.60 29.90 23.77
N ILE A 469 -23.78 29.45 24.10
CA ILE A 469 -24.28 28.08 23.88
C ILE A 469 -25.35 28.16 22.81
N TRP A 470 -25.36 27.22 21.94
CA TRP A 470 -26.44 26.97 20.98
C TRP A 470 -26.94 25.53 21.15
N LEU A 471 -28.26 25.35 21.19
CA LEU A 471 -28.95 24.07 21.20
C LEU A 471 -29.94 24.02 20.02
N PRO A 472 -30.04 22.84 19.34
CA PRO A 472 -30.89 22.66 18.14
C PRO A 472 -32.38 22.71 18.43
#